data_f31b979cad3ed6cdc2996982f3839f6f
#
_entry.id   f31b979cad3ed6cdc2996982f3839f6f
#
_cell.length_a   1.000
_cell.length_b   1.000
_cell.length_c   1.000
_cell.angle_alpha   90.00
_cell.angle_beta   90.00
_cell.angle_gamma   90.00
#
_symmetry.space_group_name_H-M   'P 1'
#
loop_
_entity.id
_entity.type
_entity.pdbx_description
1 polymer ?
#
loop_
_entity_poly.entity_id
_entity_poly.type
_entity_poly.pdbx_seq_one_letter_code
_entity_poly.pdbx_strand_id
1 'polypeptide(L)'
;MPLIQIFLINIGHGLVHLLMLLFPVVAALSTTFFDADYSTLIMLTTGSWIAFGLGALPAGWLADRWSRHSMMSIFFFGSSISCLLIAISQSYTQIALALFLLGIFASIYHPVGIAMLADGKPETMGRRLAFNGVWGNLGVAFSTITAASLANVLGWQAAFYIPGLISFAIGVIWLMFTPNHTQSDLVENSQHNKSQKNNPNWLTIFKIIAFSSIIIGFMFNAAIVSLPKLLDDRLNTIGENVNSIGFLAFGIYIFAAFAQLTVGHLIDRFRVKPIFITISILLSCSMVLVIFSTD
;
A
#
# COMPACT_ATOMS: atom_id res chain seq x y z
N MET A 1 -23.10 -1.15 3.94
CA MET A 1 -22.12 -0.07 4.10
C MET A 1 -22.48 1.10 3.18
N PRO A 2 -22.46 2.37 3.65
CA PRO A 2 -22.70 3.56 2.82
C PRO A 2 -21.68 3.70 1.70
N LEU A 3 -22.08 4.25 0.55
CA LEU A 3 -21.18 4.44 -0.60
C LEU A 3 -19.97 5.33 -0.26
N ILE A 4 -20.19 6.38 0.55
CA ILE A 4 -19.10 7.27 0.99
C ILE A 4 -18.03 6.50 1.78
N GLN A 5 -18.43 5.58 2.64
CA GLN A 5 -17.51 4.76 3.42
C GLN A 5 -16.67 3.84 2.52
N ILE A 6 -17.30 3.18 1.53
CA ILE A 6 -16.61 2.37 0.53
C ILE A 6 -15.59 3.23 -0.24
N PHE A 7 -16.00 4.42 -0.65
CA PHE A 7 -15.14 5.35 -1.38
C PHE A 7 -13.93 5.79 -0.54
N LEU A 8 -14.14 6.16 0.71
CA LEU A 8 -13.05 6.56 1.61
C LEU A 8 -12.09 5.41 1.96
N ILE A 9 -12.59 4.17 2.08
CA ILE A 9 -11.74 2.98 2.23
C ILE A 9 -10.87 2.82 0.98
N ASN A 10 -11.42 2.98 -0.22
CA ASN A 10 -10.64 2.89 -1.45
C ASN A 10 -9.56 3.97 -1.53
N ILE A 11 -9.89 5.22 -1.20
CA ILE A 11 -8.91 6.31 -1.08
C ILE A 11 -7.82 5.93 -0.06
N GLY A 12 -8.21 5.37 1.09
CA GLY A 12 -7.27 4.87 2.11
C GLY A 12 -6.27 3.86 1.55
N HIS A 13 -6.68 2.98 0.60
CA HIS A 13 -5.77 2.07 -0.07
C HIS A 13 -4.75 2.80 -0.95
N GLY A 14 -5.20 3.79 -1.70
CA GLY A 14 -4.30 4.65 -2.45
C GLY A 14 -3.32 5.39 -1.54
N LEU A 15 -3.83 5.96 -0.45
CA LEU A 15 -3.00 6.69 0.50
C LEU A 15 -1.94 5.83 1.18
N VAL A 16 -2.27 4.63 1.66
CA VAL A 16 -1.28 3.79 2.34
C VAL A 16 -0.09 3.47 1.44
N HIS A 17 -0.34 3.13 0.17
CA HIS A 17 0.74 2.88 -0.78
C HIS A 17 1.48 4.16 -1.17
N LEU A 18 0.76 5.25 -1.41
CA LEU A 18 1.37 6.54 -1.72
C LEU A 18 2.32 6.96 -0.61
N LEU A 19 1.84 7.03 0.63
CA LEU A 19 2.62 7.55 1.76
C LEU A 19 3.85 6.68 2.08
N MET A 20 3.71 5.35 2.02
CA MET A 20 4.82 4.42 2.28
C MET A 20 5.93 4.50 1.22
N LEU A 21 5.61 4.92 0.00
CA LEU A 21 6.54 4.97 -1.12
C LEU A 21 7.12 6.36 -1.38
N LEU A 22 6.67 7.42 -0.71
CA LEU A 22 7.22 8.77 -0.90
C LEU A 22 8.73 8.82 -0.62
N PHE A 23 9.18 8.27 0.51
CA PHE A 23 10.59 8.36 0.87
C PHE A 23 11.52 7.57 -0.05
N PRO A 24 11.23 6.31 -0.46
CA PRO A 24 12.01 5.61 -1.48
C PRO A 24 12.20 6.41 -2.77
N VAL A 25 11.14 7.09 -3.24
CA VAL A 25 11.21 7.93 -4.44
C VAL A 25 12.05 9.19 -4.18
N VAL A 26 11.80 9.88 -3.09
CA VAL A 26 12.60 11.06 -2.70
C VAL A 26 14.07 10.68 -2.56
N ALA A 27 14.41 9.55 -1.95
CA ALA A 27 15.78 9.06 -1.81
C ALA A 27 16.43 8.76 -3.17
N ALA A 28 15.68 8.17 -4.11
CA ALA A 28 16.20 7.87 -5.46
C ALA A 28 16.48 9.15 -6.28
N LEU A 29 15.69 10.18 -6.08
CA LEU A 29 15.75 11.41 -6.88
C LEU A 29 16.57 12.53 -6.20
N SER A 30 16.95 12.39 -4.95
CA SER A 30 17.36 13.50 -4.09
C SER A 30 18.68 13.30 -3.37
N THR A 31 19.66 12.59 -3.98
CA THR A 31 21.03 12.56 -3.45
C THR A 31 21.61 13.97 -3.30
N THR A 32 21.06 14.96 -4.02
CA THR A 32 21.43 16.38 -3.89
C THR A 32 20.82 17.08 -2.68
N PHE A 33 19.71 16.59 -2.11
CA PHE A 33 19.08 17.18 -0.91
C PHE A 33 19.64 16.58 0.39
N PHE A 34 20.26 15.42 0.30
CA PHE A 34 20.85 14.71 1.42
C PHE A 34 22.33 14.46 1.10
N ASP A 35 23.21 14.83 2.01
CA ASP A 35 24.65 14.51 1.89
C ASP A 35 24.87 13.03 2.24
N ALA A 36 24.24 12.13 1.45
CA ALA A 36 24.28 10.69 1.62
C ALA A 36 23.95 9.97 0.30
N ASP A 37 24.50 8.77 0.15
CA ASP A 37 24.20 7.89 -0.96
C ASP A 37 22.80 7.25 -0.83
N TYR A 38 22.28 6.74 -1.95
CA TYR A 38 20.96 6.10 -1.99
C TYR A 38 20.82 4.93 -1.01
N SER A 39 21.89 4.12 -0.87
CA SER A 39 21.86 2.95 0.04
C SER A 39 21.68 3.36 1.50
N THR A 40 22.35 4.42 1.92
CA THR A 40 22.19 5.00 3.26
C THR A 40 20.77 5.52 3.46
N LEU A 41 20.23 6.25 2.49
CA LEU A 41 18.89 6.82 2.60
C LEU A 41 17.80 5.73 2.60
N ILE A 42 17.88 4.74 1.73
CA ILE A 42 16.87 3.68 1.66
C ILE A 42 16.86 2.80 2.92
N MET A 43 17.99 2.63 3.59
CA MET A 43 18.07 1.92 4.87
C MET A 43 17.23 2.58 5.97
N LEU A 44 16.98 3.89 5.91
CA LEU A 44 16.11 4.58 6.86
C LEU A 44 14.67 4.05 6.81
N THR A 45 14.24 3.48 5.67
CA THR A 45 12.91 2.90 5.50
C THR A 45 12.76 1.51 6.10
N THR A 46 13.85 0.84 6.47
CA THR A 46 13.82 -0.55 6.94
C THR A 46 12.89 -0.74 8.14
N GLY A 47 13.02 0.14 9.13
CA GLY A 47 12.15 0.13 10.31
C GLY A 47 10.66 0.32 9.96
N SER A 48 10.36 1.16 8.98
CA SER A 48 9.00 1.40 8.48
C SER A 48 8.38 0.14 7.88
N TRP A 49 9.10 -0.58 7.03
CA TRP A 49 8.63 -1.82 6.41
C TRP A 49 8.45 -2.95 7.43
N ILE A 50 9.35 -3.06 8.41
CA ILE A 50 9.21 -4.01 9.52
C ILE A 50 7.96 -3.68 10.35
N ALA A 51 7.78 -2.42 10.72
CA ALA A 51 6.62 -1.97 11.49
C ALA A 51 5.31 -2.18 10.71
N PHE A 52 5.30 -1.91 9.41
CA PHE A 52 4.17 -2.13 8.51
C PHE A 52 3.75 -3.60 8.47
N GLY A 53 4.71 -4.51 8.31
CA GLY A 53 4.44 -5.95 8.25
C GLY A 53 3.99 -6.53 9.59
N LEU A 54 4.77 -6.29 10.66
CA LEU A 54 4.50 -6.83 11.98
C LEU A 54 3.29 -6.18 12.65
N GLY A 55 3.05 -4.89 12.41
CA GLY A 55 1.94 -4.13 12.96
C GLY A 55 0.57 -4.58 12.45
N ALA A 56 0.50 -5.24 11.28
CA ALA A 56 -0.77 -5.69 10.71
C ALA A 56 -1.53 -6.68 11.59
N LEU A 57 -0.82 -7.59 12.27
CA LEU A 57 -1.45 -8.58 13.16
C LEU A 57 -2.10 -7.92 14.40
N PRO A 58 -1.39 -7.10 15.20
CA PRO A 58 -2.02 -6.42 16.33
C PRO A 58 -3.08 -5.41 15.89
N ALA A 59 -2.92 -4.75 14.74
CA ALA A 59 -3.93 -3.83 14.21
C ALA A 59 -5.25 -4.54 13.88
N GLY A 60 -5.19 -5.69 13.21
CA GLY A 60 -6.38 -6.52 12.93
C GLY A 60 -7.03 -7.02 14.21
N TRP A 61 -6.21 -7.56 15.13
CA TRP A 61 -6.69 -8.04 16.42
C TRP A 61 -7.39 -6.94 17.25
N LEU A 62 -6.84 -5.73 17.24
CA LEU A 62 -7.42 -4.59 17.95
C LEU A 62 -8.71 -4.11 17.27
N ALA A 63 -8.72 -4.06 15.94
CA ALA A 63 -9.90 -3.67 15.16
C ALA A 63 -11.10 -4.59 15.41
N ASP A 64 -10.85 -5.90 15.52
CA ASP A 64 -11.91 -6.88 15.80
C ASP A 64 -12.45 -6.82 17.24
N ARG A 65 -11.69 -6.25 18.18
CA ARG A 65 -12.09 -6.12 19.59
C ARG A 65 -12.60 -4.74 19.97
N TRP A 66 -12.17 -3.74 19.28
CA TRP A 66 -12.51 -2.35 19.63
C TRP A 66 -13.44 -1.74 18.57
N SER A 67 -12.89 -1.26 17.45
CA SER A 67 -13.69 -0.63 16.39
C SER A 67 -12.86 -0.50 15.11
N ARG A 68 -13.34 -1.09 14.02
CA ARG A 68 -12.70 -0.92 12.69
C ARG A 68 -12.76 0.54 12.23
N HIS A 69 -13.86 1.25 12.55
CA HIS A 69 -14.01 2.66 12.24
C HIS A 69 -12.95 3.52 12.97
N SER A 70 -12.75 3.30 14.26
CA SER A 70 -11.74 4.01 15.04
C SER A 70 -10.33 3.69 14.59
N MET A 71 -10.05 2.43 14.24
CA MET A 71 -8.75 2.03 13.69
C MET A 71 -8.45 2.72 12.37
N MET A 72 -9.44 2.85 11.47
CA MET A 72 -9.27 3.64 10.23
C MET A 72 -9.02 5.12 10.52
N SER A 73 -9.65 5.69 11.54
CA SER A 73 -9.36 7.07 11.99
C SER A 73 -7.90 7.20 12.43
N ILE A 74 -7.41 6.24 13.24
CA ILE A 74 -6.01 6.20 13.68
C ILE A 74 -5.06 6.08 12.49
N PHE A 75 -5.40 5.28 11.48
CA PHE A 75 -4.63 5.19 10.24
C PHE A 75 -4.49 6.57 9.57
N PHE A 76 -5.58 7.28 9.32
CA PHE A 76 -5.54 8.57 8.62
C PHE A 76 -4.77 9.64 9.40
N PHE A 77 -5.07 9.83 10.69
CA PHE A 77 -4.43 10.86 11.50
C PHE A 77 -2.99 10.50 11.88
N GLY A 78 -2.73 9.24 12.22
CA GLY A 78 -1.40 8.77 12.57
C GLY A 78 -0.44 8.86 11.38
N SER A 79 -0.88 8.45 10.19
CA SER A 79 -0.09 8.61 8.98
C SER A 79 0.16 10.08 8.63
N SER A 80 -0.85 10.95 8.82
CA SER A 80 -0.69 12.40 8.65
C SER A 80 0.39 12.96 9.57
N ILE A 81 0.29 12.68 10.87
CA ILE A 81 1.26 13.14 11.87
C ILE A 81 2.67 12.64 11.52
N SER A 82 2.80 11.37 11.13
CA SER A 82 4.09 10.79 10.73
C SER A 82 4.70 11.53 9.53
N CYS A 83 3.89 11.85 8.52
CA CYS A 83 4.35 12.62 7.35
C CYS A 83 4.80 14.03 7.74
N LEU A 84 4.07 14.70 8.64
CA LEU A 84 4.48 16.01 9.14
C LEU A 84 5.79 15.93 9.92
N LEU A 85 5.97 14.90 10.74
CA LEU A 85 7.23 14.65 11.45
C LEU A 85 8.39 14.39 10.49
N ILE A 86 8.18 13.63 9.41
CA ILE A 86 9.21 13.46 8.37
C ILE A 86 9.58 14.81 7.77
N ALA A 87 8.59 15.64 7.41
CA ALA A 87 8.81 16.91 6.74
C ALA A 87 9.61 17.93 7.60
N ILE A 88 9.47 17.90 8.93
CA ILE A 88 10.19 18.80 9.85
C ILE A 88 11.49 18.19 10.40
N SER A 89 11.83 16.97 10.02
CA SER A 89 13.03 16.26 10.49
C SER A 89 14.31 16.99 10.04
N GLN A 90 15.28 17.08 10.94
CA GLN A 90 16.59 17.74 10.73
C GLN A 90 17.76 16.76 10.80
N SER A 91 17.50 15.46 11.02
CA SER A 91 18.52 14.42 11.06
C SER A 91 17.98 13.09 10.52
N TYR A 92 18.89 12.23 10.05
CA TYR A 92 18.53 10.88 9.57
C TYR A 92 17.83 10.03 10.64
N THR A 93 18.22 10.18 11.90
CA THR A 93 17.56 9.50 13.02
C THR A 93 16.10 9.94 13.16
N GLN A 94 15.82 11.26 13.07
CA GLN A 94 14.45 11.75 13.13
C GLN A 94 13.62 11.26 11.95
N ILE A 95 14.20 11.28 10.74
CA ILE A 95 13.54 10.71 9.55
C ILE A 95 13.22 9.23 9.76
N ALA A 96 14.19 8.42 10.23
CA ALA A 96 14.00 6.99 10.45
C ALA A 96 12.90 6.70 11.50
N LEU A 97 12.87 7.46 12.60
CA LEU A 97 11.84 7.33 13.64
C LEU A 97 10.45 7.74 13.13
N ALA A 98 10.36 8.82 12.37
CA ALA A 98 9.09 9.26 11.78
C ALA A 98 8.58 8.29 10.70
N LEU A 99 9.49 7.72 9.89
CA LEU A 99 9.16 6.63 8.96
C LEU A 99 8.70 5.37 9.70
N PHE A 100 9.34 5.01 10.80
CA PHE A 100 8.90 3.88 11.63
C PHE A 100 7.48 4.09 12.15
N LEU A 101 7.15 5.29 12.64
CA LEU A 101 5.78 5.65 13.05
C LEU A 101 4.80 5.56 11.88
N LEU A 102 5.20 6.03 10.69
CA LEU A 102 4.39 5.88 9.48
C LEU A 102 4.09 4.41 9.21
N GLY A 103 5.08 3.52 9.33
CA GLY A 103 4.90 2.08 9.17
C GLY A 103 3.88 1.50 10.15
N ILE A 104 3.93 1.91 11.43
CA ILE A 104 2.97 1.49 12.45
C ILE A 104 1.54 1.89 12.06
N PHE A 105 1.30 3.15 11.72
CA PHE A 105 -0.05 3.61 11.38
C PHE A 105 -0.53 3.08 10.05
N ALA A 106 0.34 2.98 9.05
CA ALA A 106 0.03 2.40 7.74
C ALA A 106 -0.35 0.91 7.82
N SER A 107 0.22 0.15 8.78
CA SER A 107 -0.07 -1.27 9.00
C SER A 107 -1.55 -1.57 9.29
N ILE A 108 -2.29 -0.56 9.74
CA ILE A 108 -3.71 -0.68 10.09
C ILE A 108 -4.57 -0.90 8.85
N TYR A 109 -4.23 -0.28 7.73
CA TYR A 109 -5.13 -0.24 6.58
C TYR A 109 -5.50 -1.64 6.05
N HIS A 110 -4.52 -2.49 5.78
CA HIS A 110 -4.79 -3.77 5.11
C HIS A 110 -5.69 -4.71 5.91
N PRO A 111 -5.43 -5.01 7.18
CA PRO A 111 -6.32 -5.90 7.93
C PRO A 111 -7.69 -5.28 8.18
N VAL A 112 -7.78 -3.97 8.35
CA VAL A 112 -9.03 -3.30 8.72
C VAL A 112 -9.87 -2.93 7.51
N GLY A 113 -9.30 -2.21 6.54
CA GLY A 113 -10.01 -1.75 5.36
C GLY A 113 -10.51 -2.89 4.48
N ILE A 114 -9.65 -3.93 4.26
CA ILE A 114 -10.04 -5.12 3.50
C ILE A 114 -11.14 -5.89 4.22
N ALA A 115 -11.05 -6.07 5.55
CA ALA A 115 -12.09 -6.73 6.32
C ALA A 115 -13.42 -5.98 6.22
N MET A 116 -13.41 -4.64 6.30
CA MET A 116 -14.62 -3.83 6.12
C MET A 116 -15.25 -4.03 4.73
N LEU A 117 -14.46 -4.13 3.68
CA LEU A 117 -14.95 -4.40 2.33
C LEU A 117 -15.47 -5.83 2.17
N ALA A 118 -14.90 -6.79 2.90
CA ALA A 118 -15.30 -8.19 2.85
C ALA A 118 -16.65 -8.47 3.56
N ASP A 119 -17.06 -7.63 4.51
CA ASP A 119 -18.32 -7.77 5.25
C ASP A 119 -19.60 -7.64 4.39
N GLY A 120 -19.47 -7.35 3.12
CA GLY A 120 -20.62 -7.25 2.22
C GLY A 120 -21.07 -8.58 1.63
N LYS A 121 -21.94 -8.52 0.59
CA LYS A 121 -22.47 -9.70 -0.09
C LYS A 121 -21.34 -10.54 -0.72
N PRO A 122 -21.30 -11.87 -0.49
CA PRO A 122 -20.26 -12.75 -1.04
C PRO A 122 -20.14 -12.68 -2.57
N GLU A 123 -21.28 -12.54 -3.29
CA GLU A 123 -21.32 -12.53 -4.76
C GLU A 123 -20.60 -11.32 -5.39
N THR A 124 -20.38 -10.28 -4.63
CA THR A 124 -19.70 -9.06 -5.10
C THR A 124 -18.34 -8.82 -4.43
N MET A 125 -17.89 -9.75 -3.60
CA MET A 125 -16.67 -9.60 -2.81
C MET A 125 -15.43 -9.49 -3.70
N GLY A 126 -15.26 -10.38 -4.68
CA GLY A 126 -14.14 -10.35 -5.61
C GLY A 126 -14.04 -9.03 -6.35
N ARG A 127 -15.16 -8.55 -6.90
CA ARG A 127 -15.23 -7.27 -7.61
C ARG A 127 -14.89 -6.08 -6.71
N ARG A 128 -15.36 -6.07 -5.45
CA ARG A 128 -15.04 -4.98 -4.49
C ARG A 128 -13.56 -4.97 -4.13
N LEU A 129 -12.98 -6.13 -3.88
CA LEU A 129 -11.57 -6.26 -3.55
C LEU A 129 -10.68 -5.94 -4.76
N ALA A 130 -11.06 -6.35 -5.98
CA ALA A 130 -10.35 -5.97 -7.20
C ALA A 130 -10.38 -4.46 -7.43
N PHE A 131 -11.54 -3.83 -7.26
CA PHE A 131 -11.66 -2.37 -7.36
C PHE A 131 -10.82 -1.64 -6.29
N ASN A 132 -10.82 -2.16 -5.06
CA ASN A 132 -9.95 -1.65 -4.01
C ASN A 132 -8.46 -1.78 -4.38
N GLY A 133 -8.06 -2.90 -4.98
CA GLY A 133 -6.70 -3.10 -5.46
C GLY A 133 -6.26 -2.11 -6.54
N VAL A 134 -7.17 -1.67 -7.40
CA VAL A 134 -6.89 -0.58 -8.36
C VAL A 134 -6.48 0.71 -7.65
N TRP A 135 -7.17 1.08 -6.57
CA TRP A 135 -6.78 2.24 -5.76
C TRP A 135 -5.40 2.10 -5.14
N GLY A 136 -5.04 0.87 -4.71
CA GLY A 136 -3.68 0.58 -4.25
C GLY A 136 -2.63 0.84 -5.33
N ASN A 137 -2.84 0.30 -6.55
CA ASN A 137 -1.94 0.54 -7.68
C ASN A 137 -1.88 2.03 -8.09
N LEU A 138 -3.01 2.73 -8.03
CA LEU A 138 -3.02 4.20 -8.24
C LEU A 138 -2.18 4.91 -7.18
N GLY A 139 -2.26 4.49 -5.91
CA GLY A 139 -1.42 5.02 -4.84
C GLY A 139 0.08 4.84 -5.13
N VAL A 140 0.47 3.65 -5.58
CA VAL A 140 1.84 3.37 -6.03
C VAL A 140 2.22 4.26 -7.21
N ALA A 141 1.38 4.38 -8.24
CA ALA A 141 1.62 5.22 -9.41
C ALA A 141 1.78 6.69 -9.01
N PHE A 142 0.86 7.21 -8.23
CA PHE A 142 0.89 8.61 -7.79
C PHE A 142 2.04 8.92 -6.83
N SER A 143 2.59 7.93 -6.09
CA SER A 143 3.73 8.18 -5.20
C SER A 143 4.93 8.72 -5.96
N THR A 144 5.23 8.16 -7.13
CA THR A 144 6.39 8.55 -7.93
C THR A 144 6.26 9.96 -8.47
N ILE A 145 5.13 10.28 -9.10
CA ILE A 145 4.92 11.61 -9.67
C ILE A 145 4.75 12.68 -8.58
N THR A 146 4.08 12.35 -7.47
CA THR A 146 3.89 13.28 -6.35
C THR A 146 5.22 13.61 -5.69
N ALA A 147 6.03 12.59 -5.35
CA ALA A 147 7.32 12.79 -4.73
C ALA A 147 8.26 13.57 -5.66
N ALA A 148 8.38 13.18 -6.93
CA ALA A 148 9.24 13.84 -7.89
C ALA A 148 8.84 15.31 -8.12
N SER A 149 7.55 15.57 -8.38
CA SER A 149 7.07 16.92 -8.69
C SER A 149 7.17 17.86 -7.49
N LEU A 150 6.74 17.40 -6.31
CA LEU A 150 6.77 18.25 -5.10
C LEU A 150 8.21 18.50 -4.63
N ALA A 151 9.06 17.48 -4.64
CA ALA A 151 10.45 17.65 -4.23
C ALA A 151 11.21 18.61 -5.15
N ASN A 152 10.96 18.55 -6.45
CA ASN A 152 11.61 19.39 -7.43
C ASN A 152 11.17 20.87 -7.36
N VAL A 153 9.87 21.13 -7.09
CA VAL A 153 9.31 22.50 -7.14
C VAL A 153 9.33 23.19 -5.78
N LEU A 154 9.06 22.45 -4.69
CA LEU A 154 8.84 23.01 -3.35
C LEU A 154 9.81 22.45 -2.29
N GLY A 155 10.74 21.60 -2.69
CA GLY A 155 11.64 20.89 -1.79
C GLY A 155 11.09 19.55 -1.31
N TRP A 156 12.00 18.65 -0.90
CA TRP A 156 11.66 17.27 -0.52
C TRP A 156 10.64 17.18 0.63
N GLN A 157 10.61 18.14 1.52
CA GLN A 157 9.66 18.21 2.64
C GLN A 157 8.23 18.31 2.14
N ALA A 158 8.00 18.99 1.01
CA ALA A 158 6.67 19.14 0.42
C ALA A 158 6.07 17.81 -0.01
N ALA A 159 6.90 16.86 -0.42
CA ALA A 159 6.49 15.51 -0.75
C ALA A 159 5.83 14.77 0.44
N PHE A 160 6.03 15.23 1.66
CA PHE A 160 5.45 14.65 2.88
C PHE A 160 4.35 15.52 3.48
N TYR A 161 4.57 16.82 3.70
CA TYR A 161 3.54 17.61 4.39
C TYR A 161 2.26 17.76 3.55
N ILE A 162 2.34 17.84 2.22
CA ILE A 162 1.14 17.99 1.39
C ILE A 162 0.29 16.71 1.41
N PRO A 163 0.82 15.50 1.11
CA PRO A 163 0.04 14.27 1.26
C PRO A 163 -0.37 13.99 2.71
N GLY A 164 0.44 14.39 3.69
CA GLY A 164 0.08 14.31 5.11
C GLY A 164 -1.16 15.13 5.44
N LEU A 165 -1.24 16.37 4.98
CA LEU A 165 -2.43 17.22 5.15
C LEU A 165 -3.65 16.67 4.40
N ILE A 166 -3.47 16.07 3.23
CA ILE A 166 -4.55 15.38 2.51
C ILE A 166 -5.07 14.20 3.35
N SER A 167 -4.17 13.37 3.93
CA SER A 167 -4.55 12.28 4.81
C SER A 167 -5.33 12.79 6.03
N PHE A 168 -4.91 13.91 6.63
CA PHE A 168 -5.65 14.56 7.72
C PHE A 168 -7.06 14.94 7.32
N ALA A 169 -7.21 15.65 6.19
CA ALA A 169 -8.52 16.08 5.67
C ALA A 169 -9.44 14.88 5.41
N ILE A 170 -8.90 13.78 4.85
CA ILE A 170 -9.68 12.55 4.63
C ILE A 170 -10.06 11.91 5.97
N GLY A 171 -9.19 11.94 6.97
CA GLY A 171 -9.51 11.50 8.33
C GLY A 171 -10.67 12.28 8.97
N VAL A 172 -10.70 13.60 8.76
CA VAL A 172 -11.84 14.44 9.21
C VAL A 172 -13.13 14.06 8.47
N ILE A 173 -13.07 13.92 7.14
CA ILE A 173 -14.23 13.48 6.33
C ILE A 173 -14.69 12.09 6.78
N TRP A 174 -13.77 11.18 7.07
CA TRP A 174 -14.08 9.85 7.61
C TRP A 174 -14.88 9.95 8.90
N LEU A 175 -14.44 10.73 9.88
CA LEU A 175 -15.15 10.91 11.14
C LEU A 175 -16.53 11.55 10.98
N MET A 176 -16.68 12.50 10.04
CA MET A 176 -17.93 13.24 9.87
C MET A 176 -18.99 12.46 9.10
N PHE A 177 -18.60 11.64 8.13
CA PHE A 177 -19.53 11.07 7.16
C PHE A 177 -19.65 9.55 7.21
N THR A 178 -18.88 8.86 8.07
CA THR A 178 -18.99 7.41 8.19
C THR A 178 -19.55 7.00 9.54
N PRO A 179 -20.50 6.04 9.57
CA PRO A 179 -21.08 5.58 10.82
C PRO A 179 -20.06 4.76 11.62
N ASN A 180 -20.02 5.01 12.92
CA ASN A 180 -19.28 4.16 13.85
C ASN A 180 -20.20 3.01 14.28
N HIS A 181 -20.13 1.87 13.59
CA HIS A 181 -20.85 0.67 14.00
C HIS A 181 -20.22 0.10 15.26
N THR A 182 -21.02 0.00 16.32
CA THR A 182 -20.60 -0.60 17.59
C THR A 182 -20.44 -2.11 17.47
N GLN A 183 -19.71 -2.69 18.39
CA GLN A 183 -19.39 -4.14 18.47
C GLN A 183 -20.62 -5.05 18.45
N SER A 184 -21.79 -4.57 18.88
CA SER A 184 -23.09 -5.29 18.80
C SER A 184 -23.48 -5.64 17.36
N ASP A 185 -23.25 -4.74 16.41
CA ASP A 185 -23.59 -4.94 15.00
C ASP A 185 -22.68 -5.99 14.33
N LEU A 186 -21.44 -6.13 14.84
CA LEU A 186 -20.47 -7.11 14.37
C LEU A 186 -20.78 -8.54 14.89
N VAL A 187 -21.31 -8.65 16.12
CA VAL A 187 -21.67 -9.95 16.73
C VAL A 187 -22.88 -10.56 16.07
N GLU A 188 -23.87 -9.75 15.69
CA GLU A 188 -25.08 -10.21 15.01
C GLU A 188 -24.76 -10.75 13.61
N ASN A 189 -23.87 -10.10 12.86
CA ASN A 189 -23.37 -10.57 11.56
C ASN A 189 -22.47 -11.82 11.66
N SER A 190 -21.72 -11.97 12.74
CA SER A 190 -20.83 -13.13 12.92
C SER A 190 -21.61 -14.39 13.34
N GLN A 191 -22.80 -14.28 13.94
CA GLN A 191 -23.65 -15.45 14.21
C GLN A 191 -24.27 -16.05 12.95
N HIS A 192 -24.49 -15.23 11.92
CA HIS A 192 -25.00 -15.72 10.63
C HIS A 192 -23.95 -16.52 9.85
N ASN A 193 -22.66 -16.30 10.09
CA ASN A 193 -21.54 -16.99 9.43
C ASN A 193 -21.06 -18.27 10.13
N LYS A 194 -21.59 -18.65 11.29
CA LYS A 194 -21.21 -19.88 12.03
C LYS A 194 -21.57 -21.19 11.34
N SER A 195 -22.23 -21.16 10.20
CA SER A 195 -22.60 -22.33 9.39
C SER A 195 -21.53 -22.77 8.39
N GLN A 196 -20.36 -22.15 8.33
CA GLN A 196 -19.28 -22.68 7.50
C GLN A 196 -18.71 -23.95 8.14
N LYS A 197 -18.95 -25.10 7.50
CA LYS A 197 -18.34 -26.39 7.83
C LYS A 197 -16.84 -26.18 8.03
N ASN A 198 -16.33 -26.49 9.22
CA ASN A 198 -14.89 -26.54 9.49
C ASN A 198 -14.23 -27.42 8.43
N ASN A 199 -13.50 -26.81 7.50
CA ASN A 199 -12.68 -27.56 6.56
C ASN A 199 -11.54 -28.20 7.37
N PRO A 200 -11.42 -29.52 7.44
CA PRO A 200 -10.38 -30.17 8.25
C PRO A 200 -8.96 -29.79 7.83
N ASN A 201 -8.79 -29.29 6.61
CA ASN A 201 -7.51 -28.87 6.05
C ASN A 201 -7.24 -27.34 6.13
N TRP A 202 -8.05 -26.58 6.89
CA TRP A 202 -7.94 -25.13 6.94
C TRP A 202 -6.53 -24.66 7.35
N LEU A 203 -5.87 -25.35 8.28
CA LEU A 203 -4.54 -24.98 8.76
C LEU A 203 -3.47 -25.19 7.67
N THR A 204 -3.58 -26.25 6.89
CA THR A 204 -2.70 -26.53 5.74
C THR A 204 -2.87 -25.47 4.67
N ILE A 205 -4.12 -25.15 4.34
CA ILE A 205 -4.45 -24.08 3.37
C ILE A 205 -3.90 -22.73 3.87
N PHE A 206 -4.11 -22.41 5.13
CA PHE A 206 -3.58 -21.18 5.75
C PHE A 206 -2.06 -21.09 5.64
N LYS A 207 -1.33 -22.18 5.99
CA LYS A 207 0.14 -22.21 5.90
C LYS A 207 0.63 -22.00 4.47
N ILE A 208 0.00 -22.63 3.47
CA ILE A 208 0.36 -22.47 2.06
C ILE A 208 0.14 -21.02 1.62
N ILE A 209 -1.04 -20.45 1.93
CA ILE A 209 -1.35 -19.07 1.57
C ILE A 209 -0.39 -18.10 2.26
N ALA A 210 -0.13 -18.27 3.56
CA ALA A 210 0.77 -17.40 4.31
C ALA A 210 2.19 -17.44 3.74
N PHE A 211 2.73 -18.64 3.47
CA PHE A 211 4.05 -18.79 2.87
C PHE A 211 4.14 -18.17 1.47
N SER A 212 3.15 -18.44 0.61
CA SER A 212 3.08 -17.85 -0.73
C SER A 212 2.98 -16.32 -0.67
N SER A 213 2.18 -15.78 0.26
CA SER A 213 2.02 -14.34 0.44
C SER A 213 3.30 -13.65 0.89
N ILE A 214 4.11 -14.30 1.74
CA ILE A 214 5.42 -13.77 2.16
C ILE A 214 6.34 -13.63 0.95
N ILE A 215 6.46 -14.68 0.12
CA ILE A 215 7.34 -14.67 -1.05
C ILE A 215 6.87 -13.63 -2.08
N ILE A 216 5.59 -13.67 -2.44
CA ILE A 216 5.00 -12.74 -3.43
C ILE A 216 5.09 -11.30 -2.92
N GLY A 217 4.80 -11.08 -1.64
CA GLY A 217 4.89 -9.76 -1.02
C GLY A 217 6.31 -9.21 -1.02
N PHE A 218 7.31 -10.06 -0.72
CA PHE A 218 8.72 -9.66 -0.80
C PHE A 218 9.11 -9.28 -2.23
N MET A 219 8.81 -10.12 -3.22
CA MET A 219 9.11 -9.84 -4.64
C MET A 219 8.44 -8.57 -5.12
N PHE A 220 7.15 -8.39 -4.80
CA PHE A 220 6.37 -7.22 -5.21
C PHE A 220 6.93 -5.93 -4.60
N ASN A 221 7.19 -5.92 -3.29
CA ASN A 221 7.73 -4.73 -2.63
C ASN A 221 9.17 -4.41 -3.09
N ALA A 222 10.01 -5.43 -3.27
CA ALA A 222 11.36 -5.23 -3.82
C ALA A 222 11.29 -4.58 -5.21
N ALA A 223 10.44 -5.07 -6.10
CA ALA A 223 10.25 -4.51 -7.43
C ALA A 223 9.77 -3.04 -7.38
N ILE A 224 8.75 -2.75 -6.54
CA ILE A 224 8.18 -1.40 -6.44
C ILE A 224 9.21 -0.40 -5.88
N VAL A 225 9.90 -0.77 -4.81
CA VAL A 225 10.87 0.13 -4.16
C VAL A 225 12.08 0.38 -5.06
N SER A 226 12.51 -0.62 -5.82
CA SER A 226 13.68 -0.52 -6.69
C SER A 226 13.38 0.15 -8.03
N LEU A 227 12.12 0.17 -8.49
CA LEU A 227 11.76 0.61 -9.85
C LEU A 227 12.24 2.03 -10.17
N PRO A 228 12.05 3.07 -9.31
CA PRO A 228 12.51 4.42 -9.61
C PRO A 228 14.03 4.46 -9.82
N LYS A 229 14.78 3.79 -8.97
CA LYS A 229 16.25 3.73 -9.09
C LYS A 229 16.70 2.93 -10.32
N LEU A 230 16.03 1.81 -10.60
CA LEU A 230 16.31 1.01 -11.80
C LEU A 230 16.08 1.82 -13.09
N LEU A 231 15.00 2.61 -13.13
CA LEU A 231 14.73 3.48 -14.27
C LEU A 231 15.77 4.59 -14.38
N ASP A 232 16.18 5.19 -13.27
CA ASP A 232 17.24 6.21 -13.24
C ASP A 232 18.57 5.64 -13.80
N ASP A 233 19.01 4.49 -13.30
CA ASP A 233 20.27 3.87 -13.72
C ASP A 233 20.26 3.42 -15.19
N ARG A 234 19.11 2.99 -15.72
CA ARG A 234 18.97 2.47 -17.08
C ARG A 234 18.66 3.53 -18.12
N LEU A 235 18.01 4.62 -17.75
CA LEU A 235 17.52 5.64 -18.67
C LEU A 235 18.37 6.91 -18.67
N ASN A 236 19.50 6.94 -17.96
CA ASN A 236 20.46 8.06 -17.98
C ASN A 236 20.90 8.49 -19.40
N THR A 237 20.62 7.66 -20.42
CA THR A 237 20.84 7.99 -21.84
C THR A 237 19.65 8.71 -22.50
N ILE A 238 18.46 8.78 -21.87
CA ILE A 238 17.22 9.26 -22.51
C ILE A 238 16.79 10.65 -22.03
N GLY A 239 17.32 11.15 -20.93
CA GLY A 239 17.00 12.53 -20.55
C GLY A 239 17.31 12.92 -19.12
N GLU A 240 17.95 14.03 -19.00
CA GLU A 240 18.36 14.71 -17.75
C GLU A 240 17.20 15.19 -16.87
N ASN A 241 15.96 14.70 -17.08
CA ASN A 241 14.81 15.25 -16.39
C ASN A 241 14.20 14.23 -15.40
N VAL A 242 14.42 14.47 -14.12
CA VAL A 242 13.88 13.73 -12.97
C VAL A 242 12.38 13.43 -13.10
N ASN A 243 11.59 14.33 -13.70
CA ASN A 243 10.17 14.15 -13.94
C ASN A 243 9.88 12.99 -14.91
N SER A 244 10.78 12.70 -15.86
CA SER A 244 10.60 11.62 -16.84
C SER A 244 10.55 10.24 -16.17
N ILE A 245 11.37 10.00 -15.14
CA ILE A 245 11.38 8.76 -14.36
C ILE A 245 10.06 8.59 -13.61
N GLY A 246 9.58 9.67 -12.99
CA GLY A 246 8.28 9.67 -12.32
C GLY A 246 7.12 9.34 -13.26
N PHE A 247 7.10 9.92 -14.47
CA PHE A 247 6.06 9.64 -15.47
C PHE A 247 6.13 8.23 -16.03
N LEU A 248 7.34 7.69 -16.26
CA LEU A 248 7.51 6.31 -16.73
C LEU A 248 7.04 5.30 -15.68
N ALA A 249 7.47 5.47 -14.43
CA ALA A 249 7.02 4.63 -13.33
C ALA A 249 5.49 4.73 -13.15
N PHE A 250 4.93 5.94 -13.22
CA PHE A 250 3.49 6.15 -13.22
C PHE A 250 2.77 5.34 -14.31
N GLY A 251 3.26 5.40 -15.57
CA GLY A 251 2.69 4.65 -16.68
C GLY A 251 2.70 3.14 -16.45
N ILE A 252 3.80 2.59 -15.92
CA ILE A 252 3.92 1.16 -15.59
C ILE A 252 2.86 0.75 -14.56
N TYR A 253 2.67 1.54 -13.50
CA TYR A 253 1.70 1.21 -12.45
C TYR A 253 0.25 1.41 -12.88
N ILE A 254 -0.02 2.38 -13.75
CA ILE A 254 -1.35 2.50 -14.38
C ILE A 254 -1.67 1.25 -15.21
N PHE A 255 -0.71 0.75 -16.00
CA PHE A 255 -0.89 -0.48 -16.75
C PHE A 255 -1.13 -1.69 -15.81
N ALA A 256 -0.40 -1.78 -14.70
CA ALA A 256 -0.63 -2.79 -13.67
C ALA A 256 -2.04 -2.73 -13.06
N ALA A 257 -2.62 -1.53 -12.89
CA ALA A 257 -3.99 -1.38 -12.41
C ALA A 257 -5.03 -1.98 -13.38
N PHE A 258 -4.84 -1.81 -14.69
CA PHE A 258 -5.69 -2.46 -15.71
C PHE A 258 -5.53 -3.98 -15.69
N ALA A 259 -4.31 -4.49 -15.57
CA ALA A 259 -4.06 -5.93 -15.44
C ALA A 259 -4.79 -6.52 -14.23
N GLN A 260 -4.82 -5.81 -13.11
CA GLN A 260 -5.54 -6.23 -11.89
C GLN A 260 -7.05 -6.32 -12.10
N LEU A 261 -7.67 -5.39 -12.82
CA LEU A 261 -9.09 -5.48 -13.18
C LEU A 261 -9.39 -6.72 -14.01
N THR A 262 -8.51 -7.02 -14.97
CA THR A 262 -8.62 -8.24 -15.79
C THR A 262 -8.55 -9.49 -14.92
N VAL A 263 -7.59 -9.57 -14.01
CA VAL A 263 -7.46 -10.70 -13.07
C VAL A 263 -8.68 -10.82 -12.18
N GLY A 264 -9.20 -9.71 -11.63
CA GLY A 264 -10.42 -9.71 -10.84
C GLY A 264 -11.62 -10.30 -11.59
N HIS A 265 -11.79 -9.91 -12.85
CA HIS A 265 -12.84 -10.46 -13.71
C HIS A 265 -12.66 -11.97 -14.01
N LEU A 266 -11.42 -12.40 -14.18
CA LEU A 266 -11.12 -13.82 -14.41
C LEU A 266 -11.41 -14.66 -13.16
N ILE A 267 -11.10 -14.17 -11.96
CA ILE A 267 -11.37 -14.85 -10.69
C ILE A 267 -12.89 -15.07 -10.47
N ASP A 268 -13.72 -14.11 -10.88
CA ASP A 268 -15.18 -14.23 -10.76
C ASP A 268 -15.77 -15.27 -11.74
N ARG A 269 -15.06 -15.61 -12.83
CA ARG A 269 -15.56 -16.52 -13.88
C ARG A 269 -14.90 -17.89 -13.91
N PHE A 270 -13.67 -18.00 -13.46
CA PHE A 270 -12.86 -19.21 -13.56
C PHE A 270 -12.35 -19.66 -12.19
N ARG A 271 -11.84 -20.88 -12.13
CA ARG A 271 -11.23 -21.43 -10.91
C ARG A 271 -9.98 -20.63 -10.54
N VAL A 272 -9.87 -20.24 -9.28
CA VAL A 272 -8.77 -19.41 -8.76
C VAL A 272 -7.39 -20.07 -8.93
N LYS A 273 -7.32 -21.41 -8.74
CA LYS A 273 -6.04 -22.15 -8.78
C LYS A 273 -5.24 -21.98 -10.09
N PRO A 274 -5.81 -22.20 -11.30
CA PRO A 274 -5.04 -22.00 -12.54
C PRO A 274 -4.64 -20.55 -12.75
N ILE A 275 -5.49 -19.58 -12.39
CA ILE A 275 -5.18 -18.16 -12.50
C ILE A 275 -3.97 -17.82 -11.62
N PHE A 276 -3.98 -18.26 -10.35
CA PHE A 276 -2.87 -18.05 -9.43
C PHE A 276 -1.56 -18.65 -9.95
N ILE A 277 -1.58 -19.89 -10.45
CA ILE A 277 -0.40 -20.55 -11.02
C ILE A 277 0.14 -19.76 -12.22
N THR A 278 -0.74 -19.39 -13.15
CA THR A 278 -0.34 -18.64 -14.36
C THR A 278 0.31 -17.30 -14.00
N ILE A 279 -0.30 -16.53 -13.09
CA ILE A 279 0.25 -15.24 -12.64
C ILE A 279 1.60 -15.44 -11.95
N SER A 280 1.73 -16.47 -11.09
CA SER A 280 3.00 -16.76 -10.40
C SER A 280 4.12 -17.11 -11.38
N ILE A 281 3.83 -17.89 -12.42
CA ILE A 281 4.79 -18.23 -13.48
C ILE A 281 5.19 -16.97 -14.27
N LEU A 282 4.20 -16.17 -14.70
CA LEU A 282 4.46 -14.94 -15.45
C LEU A 282 5.32 -13.96 -14.64
N LEU A 283 5.02 -13.80 -13.35
CA LEU A 283 5.79 -12.94 -12.44
C LEU A 283 7.23 -13.45 -12.31
N SER A 284 7.42 -14.75 -12.11
CA SER A 284 8.77 -15.34 -12.01
C SER A 284 9.57 -15.20 -13.31
N CYS A 285 8.95 -15.45 -14.45
CA CYS A 285 9.58 -15.27 -15.75
C CYS A 285 9.97 -13.80 -16.00
N SER A 286 9.09 -12.84 -15.66
CA SER A 286 9.38 -11.41 -15.82
C SER A 286 10.56 -10.96 -14.96
N MET A 287 10.68 -11.46 -13.73
CA MET A 287 11.83 -11.17 -12.86
C MET A 287 13.14 -11.70 -13.44
N VAL A 288 13.11 -12.92 -13.97
CA VAL A 288 14.29 -13.50 -14.67
C VAL A 288 14.65 -12.65 -15.90
N LEU A 289 13.69 -12.24 -16.71
CA LEU A 289 13.93 -11.38 -17.87
C LEU A 289 14.58 -10.05 -17.48
N VAL A 290 14.13 -9.41 -16.39
CA VAL A 290 14.74 -8.16 -15.88
C VAL A 290 16.21 -8.36 -15.49
N ILE A 291 16.58 -9.51 -14.91
CA ILE A 291 17.96 -9.81 -14.55
C ILE A 291 18.85 -9.94 -15.80
N PHE A 292 18.35 -10.57 -16.86
CA PHE A 292 19.11 -10.80 -18.09
C PHE A 292 19.02 -9.67 -19.13
N SER A 293 18.14 -8.69 -18.94
CA SER A 293 18.03 -7.51 -19.81
C SER A 293 19.07 -6.45 -19.46
N THR A 294 20.35 -6.82 -19.37
CA THR A 294 21.41 -5.94 -18.88
C THR A 294 22.05 -5.05 -19.98
N ASP A 295 21.57 -5.11 -21.20
CA ASP A 295 22.09 -4.30 -22.33
C ASP A 295 21.03 -3.37 -22.90
#